data_7d4280a86e8dfe793f4af89c36feeb01
#
_entry.id   7d4280a86e8dfe793f4af89c36feeb01
#
_cell.length_a   1.000
_cell.length_b   1.000
_cell.length_c   1.000
_cell.angle_alpha   90.00
_cell.angle_beta   90.00
_cell.angle_gamma   90.00
#
_symmetry.space_group_name_H-M   'P 1'
#
loop_
_entity.id
_entity.type
_entity.pdbx_description
1 polymer ?
#
loop_
_entity_poly.entity_id
_entity_poly.type
_entity_poly.pdbx_seq_one_letter_code
_entity_poly.pdbx_strand_id
1 'polypeptide(L)' 'IPFNIHKNFNVFNNNDFIGKVFSIINNNGQCVIEVQINSKMILIPLVNDFIEEINPKKEEIKMILPEGLLDL' A
#
# COMPACT_ATOMS: atom_id res chain seq x y z
N ILE A 1 -14.78 3.43 -1.11
CA ILE A 1 -13.44 3.14 -1.62
C ILE A 1 -13.52 2.40 -2.93
N PRO A 2 -12.86 2.89 -3.94
CA PRO A 2 -12.90 2.22 -5.24
C PRO A 2 -12.01 0.99 -5.33
N PHE A 3 -11.22 0.69 -4.30
CA PHE A 3 -10.27 -0.39 -4.34
C PHE A 3 -10.75 -1.56 -3.50
N ASN A 4 -10.60 -2.77 -4.04
CA ASN A 4 -10.98 -3.98 -3.34
C ASN A 4 -9.76 -4.53 -2.57
N ILE A 5 -9.42 -3.84 -1.49
CA ILE A 5 -8.23 -4.13 -0.70
C ILE A 5 -8.63 -4.49 0.72
N HIS A 6 -7.95 -5.48 1.26
CA HIS A 6 -8.15 -5.92 2.64
C HIS A 6 -6.84 -5.89 3.39
N LYS A 7 -6.95 -6.01 4.69
CA LYS A 7 -5.85 -6.31 5.55
C LYS A 7 -5.08 -7.53 5.06
N ASN A 8 -3.77 -7.52 5.24
CA ASN A 8 -2.87 -8.63 4.87
C ASN A 8 -2.54 -8.73 3.38
N PHE A 9 -3.03 -7.81 2.55
CA PHE A 9 -2.54 -7.76 1.17
C PHE A 9 -1.03 -7.52 1.18
N ASN A 10 -0.35 -8.17 0.25
CA ASN A 10 1.08 -7.97 0.07
C ASN A 10 1.32 -6.71 -0.75
N VAL A 11 2.25 -5.89 -0.31
CA VAL A 11 2.57 -4.63 -0.96
C VAL A 11 3.95 -4.73 -1.60
N PHE A 12 4.02 -4.33 -2.87
CA PHE A 12 5.26 -4.34 -3.64
C PHE A 12 5.57 -2.93 -4.10
N ASN A 13 6.84 -2.58 -4.11
CA ASN A 13 7.32 -1.32 -4.67
C ASN A 13 8.36 -1.65 -5.73
N ASN A 14 8.10 -1.26 -6.98
CA ASN A 14 8.97 -1.60 -8.12
C ASN A 14 9.22 -3.10 -8.19
N ASN A 15 8.17 -3.89 -7.97
CA ASN A 15 8.18 -5.37 -7.99
C ASN A 15 8.93 -6.01 -6.83
N ASP A 16 9.37 -5.24 -5.84
CA ASP A 16 9.99 -5.77 -4.64
C ASP A 16 8.98 -5.80 -3.51
N PHE A 17 8.85 -6.94 -2.85
CA PHE A 17 7.96 -7.05 -1.71
C PHE A 17 8.48 -6.17 -0.57
N ILE A 18 7.61 -5.31 -0.03
CA ILE A 18 8.03 -4.42 1.05
C ILE A 18 7.31 -4.68 2.37
N GLY A 19 6.11 -5.24 2.34
CA GLY A 19 5.39 -5.51 3.56
C GLY A 19 3.94 -5.83 3.31
N LYS A 20 3.16 -5.92 4.38
CA LYS A 20 1.74 -6.25 4.31
C LYS A 20 0.90 -5.11 4.85
N VAL A 21 -0.31 -5.01 4.30
CA VAL A 21 -1.28 -4.03 4.78
C VAL A 21 -1.71 -4.41 6.20
N PHE A 22 -1.47 -3.53 7.14
CA PHE A 22 -1.89 -3.71 8.52
C PHE A 22 -3.32 -3.19 8.72
N SER A 23 -3.61 -2.03 8.16
CA SER A 23 -4.95 -1.47 8.24
C SER A 23 -5.19 -0.53 7.06
N ILE A 24 -6.46 -0.20 6.85
CA ILE A 24 -6.87 0.72 5.80
C ILE A 24 -7.62 1.86 6.47
N ILE A 25 -7.16 3.07 6.23
CA ILE A 25 -7.74 4.27 6.82
C ILE A 25 -8.44 5.05 5.72
N ASN A 26 -9.73 5.30 5.93
CA ASN A 26 -10.52 6.08 4.98
C ASN A 26 -10.94 7.36 5.68
N ASN A 27 -10.40 8.47 5.23
CA ASN A 27 -10.61 9.76 5.89
C ASN A 27 -10.96 10.81 4.85
N ASN A 28 -12.19 11.32 4.91
CA ASN A 28 -12.65 12.38 4.01
C ASN A 28 -12.45 12.06 2.53
N GLY A 29 -12.74 10.82 2.16
CA GLY A 29 -12.59 10.39 0.77
C GLY A 29 -11.18 10.02 0.37
N GLN A 30 -10.22 10.17 1.25
CA GLN A 30 -8.86 9.75 1.01
C GLN A 30 -8.61 8.40 1.67
N CYS A 31 -8.03 7.50 0.90
CA CYS A 31 -7.70 6.18 1.41
C CYS A 31 -6.20 6.08 1.62
N VAL A 32 -5.82 5.68 2.82
CA VAL A 32 -4.41 5.51 3.18
C VAL A 32 -4.25 4.12 3.77
N ILE A 33 -3.20 3.41 3.37
CA ILE A 33 -2.92 2.11 3.97
C ILE A 33 -1.76 2.25 4.94
N GLU A 34 -1.89 1.52 6.04
CA GLU A 34 -0.78 1.32 6.98
C GLU A 34 -0.09 0.04 6.58
N VAL A 35 1.18 0.14 6.24
CA VAL A 35 1.97 -1.02 5.81
C VAL A 35 3.05 -1.29 6.84
N GLN A 36 3.09 -2.54 7.30
CA GLN A 36 4.14 -2.94 8.22
C GLN A 36 5.36 -3.34 7.43
N ILE A 37 6.44 -2.57 7.58
CA ILE A 37 7.70 -2.80 6.89
C ILE A 37 8.77 -2.99 7.95
N ASN A 38 9.29 -4.22 8.05
CA ASN A 38 10.17 -4.62 9.14
C ASN A 38 9.44 -4.40 10.46
N SER A 39 9.97 -3.59 11.36
CA SER A 39 9.32 -3.33 12.65
C SER A 39 8.67 -1.95 12.69
N LYS A 40 8.44 -1.35 11.54
CA LYS A 40 7.87 0.00 11.46
C LYS A 40 6.57 -0.01 10.70
N MET A 41 5.73 0.97 11.02
CA MET A 41 4.46 1.16 10.36
C MET A 41 4.53 2.41 9.51
N ILE A 42 4.26 2.30 8.22
CA ILE A 42 4.36 3.40 7.28
C ILE A 42 3.00 3.64 6.66
N LEU A 43 2.61 4.90 6.57
CA LEU A 43 1.36 5.30 5.94
C LEU A 43 1.61 5.61 4.47
N ILE A 44 0.87 4.94 3.59
CA ILE A 44 1.02 5.13 2.15
C ILE A 44 -0.33 5.49 1.58
N PRO A 45 -0.47 6.68 0.97
CA PRO A 45 -1.74 7.05 0.34
C PRO A 45 -1.99 6.22 -0.92
N LEU A 46 -3.23 5.77 -1.06
CA LEU A 46 -3.63 5.04 -2.25
C LEU A 46 -4.09 6.02 -3.32
N VAL A 47 -3.14 6.56 -4.05
CA VAL A 47 -3.40 7.51 -5.13
C VAL A 47 -2.93 6.90 -6.44
N ASN A 48 -3.58 7.31 -7.52
CA ASN A 48 -3.30 6.73 -8.84
C ASN A 48 -1.83 6.85 -9.24
N ASP A 49 -1.18 7.94 -8.84
CA ASP A 49 0.21 8.15 -9.18
C ASP A 49 1.13 7.09 -8.58
N PHE A 50 0.71 6.48 -7.48
CA PHE A 50 1.53 5.49 -6.78
C PHE A 50 1.13 4.06 -7.11
N ILE A 51 -0.07 3.85 -7.62
CA ILE A 51 -0.60 2.50 -7.83
C ILE A 51 -0.30 2.03 -9.25
N GLU A 52 0.43 0.93 -9.35
CA GLU A 52 0.66 0.30 -10.64
C GLU A 52 -0.42 -0.72 -10.95
N GLU A 53 -0.72 -1.58 -9.98
CA GLU A 53 -1.71 -2.63 -10.17
C GLU A 53 -2.23 -3.09 -8.83
N ILE A 54 -3.53 -3.39 -8.77
CA ILE A 54 -4.14 -4.04 -7.62
C ILE A 54 -4.73 -5.35 -8.09
N ASN A 55 -4.32 -6.45 -7.49
CA ASN A 55 -4.79 -7.78 -7.84
C ASN A 55 -5.48 -8.41 -6.65
N PRO A 56 -6.81 -8.32 -6.55
CA PRO A 56 -7.52 -8.87 -5.39
C PRO A 56 -7.43 -10.38 -5.28
N LYS A 57 -7.33 -11.08 -6.39
CA LYS A 57 -7.25 -12.54 -6.35
C LYS A 57 -5.97 -13.02 -5.70
N LYS A 58 -4.87 -12.35 -5.98
CA LYS A 58 -3.58 -12.68 -5.38
C LYS A 58 -3.34 -11.92 -4.10
N GLU A 59 -4.23 -10.99 -3.76
CA GLU A 59 -4.11 -10.12 -2.61
C GLU A 59 -2.79 -9.36 -2.65
N GLU A 60 -2.56 -8.68 -3.77
CA GLU A 60 -1.34 -7.93 -4.02
C GLU A 60 -1.65 -6.51 -4.45
N ILE A 61 -0.83 -5.59 -3.97
CA ILE A 61 -0.83 -4.21 -4.43
C ILE A 61 0.56 -3.91 -4.95
N LYS A 62 0.65 -3.57 -6.23
CA LYS A 62 1.92 -3.20 -6.84
C LYS A 62 1.96 -1.69 -6.97
N MET A 63 2.99 -1.09 -6.42
CA MET A 63 3.11 0.35 -6.38
C MET A 63 4.45 0.79 -6.94
N ILE A 64 4.50 2.07 -7.33
CA ILE A 64 5.75 2.75 -7.67
C ILE A 64 5.76 3.99 -6.80
N LEU A 65 6.54 3.93 -5.73
CA LEU A 65 6.55 4.97 -4.71
C LEU A 65 7.70 5.93 -4.95
N PRO A 66 7.51 7.21 -4.61
CA PRO A 66 8.61 8.16 -4.76
C PRO A 66 9.77 7.78 -3.86
N GLU A 67 10.96 8.07 -4.37
CA GLU A 67 12.18 7.85 -3.63
C GLU A 67 12.12 8.67 -2.33
N GLY A 68 12.50 8.05 -1.24
CA GLY A 68 12.48 8.71 0.05
C GLY A 68 11.21 8.50 0.87
N LEU A 69 10.11 8.07 0.23
CA LEU A 69 8.87 7.84 0.99
C LEU A 69 9.05 6.74 2.02
N LEU A 70 9.85 5.74 1.70
CA LEU A 70 10.10 4.61 2.60
C LEU A 70 11.34 4.80 3.46
N ASP A 71 12.05 5.88 3.27
CA ASP A 71 13.23 6.20 4.09
C ASP A 71 12.80 6.64 5.47
N LEU A 72 13.31 6.00 6.48
CA LEU A 72 12.89 6.25 7.86
C LEU A 72 14.04 6.68 8.71
#